data_0757121671f1cba8a559f0e63df459b8
#
_entry.id   0757121671f1cba8a559f0e63df459b8
#
_cell.length_a   1.000
_cell.length_b   1.000
_cell.length_c   1.000
_cell.angle_alpha   90.00
_cell.angle_beta   90.00
_cell.angle_gamma   90.00
#
_symmetry.space_group_name_H-M   'P 1'
#
loop_
_entity.id
_entity.type
_entity.pdbx_description
1 polymer ?
#
loop_
_entity_poly.entity_id
_entity_poly.type
_entity_poly.pdbx_seq_one_letter_code
_entity_poly.pdbx_strand_id
1 'polypeptide(L)'
;AAIGAAQPVRGYRGGYLPGERREIERGLRAGQIRGVVSTNALELGIDVGSLDAAVLAGYPGTIASTWQRAGRAGRRASGSCAVLVASSAPIDQFIVRHRDCFFGRSPEHAYVQPDNLEILVNHLKCAAFELPIAADEKFGGEEIAPLCARLEEAGFLHRAAPEGATNKVR
;
A
#
# COMPACT_ATOMS: atom_id res chain seq x y z
N ALA A 1 -11.39 -0.22 -39.94
CA ALA A 1 -12.23 0.03 -38.80
C ALA A 1 -11.96 1.47 -38.34
N ALA A 2 -12.96 2.35 -38.35
CA ALA A 2 -12.83 3.71 -37.89
C ALA A 2 -12.43 3.68 -36.42
N ILE A 3 -11.36 4.39 -36.06
CA ILE A 3 -11.02 4.68 -34.68
C ILE A 3 -12.14 5.62 -34.21
N GLY A 4 -13.16 5.04 -33.59
CA GLY A 4 -14.29 5.78 -33.03
C GLY A 4 -13.80 6.85 -32.07
N ALA A 5 -14.61 7.88 -31.84
CA ALA A 5 -14.34 9.03 -31.02
C ALA A 5 -13.51 8.68 -29.78
N ALA A 6 -12.37 9.38 -29.60
CA ALA A 6 -11.39 9.11 -28.57
C ALA A 6 -12.08 9.01 -27.21
N GLN A 7 -12.18 7.78 -26.72
CA GLN A 7 -12.69 7.56 -25.36
C GLN A 7 -11.70 8.15 -24.35
N PRO A 8 -12.15 8.85 -23.32
CA PRO A 8 -11.29 9.68 -22.52
C PRO A 8 -10.23 8.87 -21.79
N VAL A 9 -8.99 9.30 -21.92
CA VAL A 9 -7.91 8.92 -21.03
C VAL A 9 -7.93 9.90 -19.87
N ARG A 10 -7.87 9.42 -18.64
CA ARG A 10 -7.90 10.24 -17.43
C ARG A 10 -6.60 10.14 -16.64
N GLY A 11 -6.22 11.22 -16.01
CA GLY A 11 -5.19 11.20 -14.98
C GLY A 11 -5.74 10.59 -13.70
N TYR A 12 -4.90 9.90 -12.92
CA TYR A 12 -5.24 9.37 -11.59
C TYR A 12 -4.05 9.54 -10.64
N ARG A 13 -4.28 10.19 -9.50
CA ARG A 13 -3.23 10.40 -8.49
C ARG A 13 -3.81 10.45 -7.08
N GLY A 14 -2.98 10.15 -6.07
CA GLY A 14 -3.38 10.13 -4.66
C GLY A 14 -3.92 11.48 -4.14
N GLY A 15 -3.47 12.60 -4.71
CA GLY A 15 -3.92 13.95 -4.31
C GLY A 15 -5.29 14.37 -4.85
N TYR A 16 -5.97 13.54 -5.63
CA TYR A 16 -7.35 13.84 -6.04
C TYR A 16 -8.32 13.62 -4.89
N LEU A 17 -9.42 14.38 -4.89
CA LEU A 17 -10.50 14.20 -3.93
C LEU A 17 -11.06 12.77 -4.00
N PRO A 18 -11.49 12.18 -2.87
CA PRO A 18 -12.05 10.82 -2.86
C PRO A 18 -13.22 10.60 -3.83
N GLY A 19 -14.07 11.63 -4.00
CA GLY A 19 -15.20 11.60 -4.95
C GLY A 19 -14.73 11.46 -6.39
N GLU A 20 -13.75 12.27 -6.79
CA GLU A 20 -13.16 12.26 -8.14
C GLU A 20 -12.48 10.93 -8.46
N ARG A 21 -11.72 10.36 -7.51
CA ARG A 21 -11.13 9.05 -7.67
C ARG A 21 -12.16 7.95 -7.90
N ARG A 22 -13.23 7.92 -7.09
CA ARG A 22 -14.34 6.95 -7.25
C ARG A 22 -15.08 7.11 -8.57
N GLU A 23 -15.18 8.31 -9.10
CA GLU A 23 -15.77 8.55 -10.41
C GLU A 23 -14.93 7.94 -11.54
N ILE A 24 -13.61 8.16 -11.52
CA ILE A 24 -12.66 7.56 -12.48
C ILE A 24 -12.68 6.04 -12.39
N GLU A 25 -12.65 5.47 -11.19
CA GLU A 25 -12.72 4.04 -10.95
C GLU A 25 -14.03 3.42 -11.48
N ARG A 26 -15.15 4.07 -11.26
CA ARG A 26 -16.46 3.66 -11.82
C ARG A 26 -16.45 3.72 -13.34
N GLY A 27 -15.92 4.81 -13.91
CA GLY A 27 -15.83 4.98 -15.37
C GLY A 27 -14.94 3.92 -16.03
N LEU A 28 -13.83 3.52 -15.40
CA LEU A 28 -12.99 2.41 -15.84
C LEU A 28 -13.75 1.08 -15.84
N ARG A 29 -14.41 0.75 -14.72
CA ARG A 29 -15.21 -0.48 -14.60
C ARG A 29 -16.36 -0.56 -15.58
N ALA A 30 -16.98 0.57 -15.87
CA ALA A 30 -18.08 0.68 -16.83
C ALA A 30 -17.62 0.74 -18.29
N GLY A 31 -16.30 0.76 -18.57
CA GLY A 31 -15.75 0.90 -19.91
C GLY A 31 -15.95 2.29 -20.55
N GLN A 32 -16.39 3.27 -19.79
CA GLN A 32 -16.53 4.67 -20.22
C GLN A 32 -15.18 5.36 -20.36
N ILE A 33 -14.23 4.98 -19.50
CA ILE A 33 -12.83 5.40 -19.54
C ILE A 33 -12.02 4.19 -20.03
N ARG A 34 -11.28 4.37 -21.12
CA ARG A 34 -10.49 3.30 -21.76
C ARG A 34 -9.04 3.26 -21.30
N GLY A 35 -8.55 4.35 -20.74
CA GLY A 35 -7.19 4.43 -20.26
C GLY A 35 -7.03 5.39 -19.09
N VAL A 36 -6.09 5.06 -18.24
CA VAL A 36 -5.73 5.92 -17.11
C VAL A 36 -4.20 6.06 -17.03
N VAL A 37 -3.74 7.30 -16.86
CA VAL A 37 -2.34 7.61 -16.57
C VAL A 37 -2.23 7.87 -15.09
N SER A 38 -1.48 7.04 -14.37
CA SER A 38 -1.38 7.09 -12.94
C SER A 38 0.07 7.19 -12.46
N THR A 39 0.25 7.80 -11.32
CA THR A 39 1.44 7.61 -10.48
C THR A 39 1.37 6.22 -9.81
N ASN A 40 2.09 6.00 -8.71
CA ASN A 40 1.96 4.80 -7.88
C ASN A 40 0.59 4.65 -7.17
N ALA A 41 -0.32 5.61 -7.34
CA ALA A 41 -1.63 5.60 -6.67
C ALA A 41 -2.53 4.40 -7.04
N LEU A 42 -2.26 3.70 -8.15
CA LEU A 42 -2.96 2.47 -8.53
C LEU A 42 -2.22 1.19 -8.11
N GLU A 43 -1.09 1.30 -7.44
CA GLU A 43 -0.26 0.15 -7.03
C GLU A 43 -0.94 -0.71 -5.98
N LEU A 44 -1.54 -0.08 -4.97
CA LEU A 44 -2.13 -0.75 -3.81
C LEU A 44 -3.60 -0.37 -3.57
N GLY A 45 -4.38 -1.35 -3.10
CA GLY A 45 -5.64 -1.12 -2.40
C GLY A 45 -6.83 -0.64 -3.23
N ILE A 46 -6.74 -0.60 -4.58
CA ILE A 46 -7.82 -0.06 -5.41
C ILE A 46 -8.36 -1.13 -6.35
N ASP A 47 -9.67 -1.29 -6.35
CA ASP A 47 -10.38 -2.11 -7.32
C ASP A 47 -10.79 -1.27 -8.54
N VAL A 48 -9.93 -1.26 -9.56
CA VAL A 48 -10.22 -0.59 -10.86
C VAL A 48 -10.90 -1.53 -11.85
N GLY A 49 -11.24 -2.75 -11.42
CA GLY A 49 -11.78 -3.77 -12.29
C GLY A 49 -10.69 -4.48 -13.10
N SER A 50 -11.08 -5.06 -14.23
CA SER A 50 -10.18 -5.79 -15.12
C SER A 50 -9.60 -4.84 -16.16
N LEU A 51 -8.27 -4.69 -16.15
CA LEU A 51 -7.54 -3.99 -17.20
C LEU A 51 -6.93 -5.02 -18.16
N ASP A 52 -6.98 -4.75 -19.46
CA ASP A 52 -6.40 -5.64 -20.48
C ASP A 52 -4.88 -5.48 -20.59
N ALA A 53 -4.38 -4.27 -20.32
CA ALA A 53 -2.96 -3.95 -20.38
C ALA A 53 -2.52 -2.99 -19.29
N ALA A 54 -1.27 -3.16 -18.85
CA ALA A 54 -0.54 -2.22 -18.00
C ALA A 54 0.75 -1.81 -18.71
N VAL A 55 0.98 -0.50 -18.82
CA VAL A 55 2.22 0.06 -19.39
C VAL A 55 2.96 0.79 -18.28
N LEU A 56 4.17 0.35 -17.99
CA LEU A 56 5.05 0.93 -16.99
C LEU A 56 6.10 1.79 -17.69
N ALA A 57 6.10 3.09 -17.43
CA ALA A 57 7.08 4.02 -17.96
C ALA A 57 8.30 4.07 -17.02
N GLY A 58 9.33 3.33 -17.36
CA GLY A 58 10.51 3.10 -16.53
C GLY A 58 10.33 2.00 -15.48
N TYR A 59 11.45 1.51 -14.95
CA TYR A 59 11.47 0.52 -13.89
C TYR A 59 11.05 1.15 -12.55
N PRO A 60 10.09 0.59 -11.83
CA PRO A 60 9.59 1.16 -10.57
C PRO A 60 10.57 1.18 -9.39
N GLY A 61 11.75 0.59 -9.56
CA GLY A 61 12.79 0.55 -8.53
C GLY A 61 12.87 -0.79 -7.78
N THR A 62 11.78 -1.56 -7.72
CA THR A 62 11.76 -2.90 -7.11
C THR A 62 10.99 -3.89 -7.97
N ILE A 63 11.33 -5.17 -7.84
CA ILE A 63 10.62 -6.28 -8.49
C ILE A 63 9.18 -6.35 -7.94
N ALA A 64 9.02 -6.21 -6.63
CA ALA A 64 7.72 -6.22 -5.96
C ALA A 64 6.77 -5.15 -6.53
N SER A 65 7.22 -3.89 -6.60
CA SER A 65 6.43 -2.78 -7.15
C SER A 65 6.09 -2.99 -8.62
N THR A 66 7.02 -3.56 -9.39
CA THR A 66 6.78 -3.87 -10.81
C THR A 66 5.66 -4.91 -10.96
N TRP A 67 5.69 -5.98 -10.18
CA TRP A 67 4.64 -7.00 -10.20
C TRP A 67 3.30 -6.48 -9.69
N GLN A 68 3.29 -5.62 -8.66
CA GLN A 68 2.07 -4.99 -8.14
C GLN A 68 1.38 -4.12 -9.18
N ARG A 69 2.16 -3.34 -9.96
CA ARG A 69 1.64 -2.51 -11.06
C ARG A 69 1.23 -3.34 -12.26
N ALA A 70 2.06 -4.30 -12.68
CA ALA A 70 1.75 -5.22 -13.76
C ALA A 70 0.49 -6.05 -13.46
N GLY A 71 0.32 -6.48 -12.22
CA GLY A 71 -0.83 -7.23 -11.73
C GLY A 71 -2.15 -6.45 -11.68
N ARG A 72 -2.17 -5.18 -12.09
CA ARG A 72 -3.41 -4.45 -12.37
C ARG A 72 -4.07 -4.93 -13.67
N ALA A 73 -3.30 -5.49 -14.60
CA ALA A 73 -3.83 -6.19 -15.76
C ALA A 73 -4.13 -7.66 -15.44
N GLY A 74 -5.15 -8.24 -16.07
CA GLY A 74 -5.35 -9.68 -16.06
C GLY A 74 -6.17 -10.28 -14.92
N ARG A 75 -7.12 -9.58 -14.35
CA ARG A 75 -7.99 -10.11 -13.29
C ARG A 75 -9.12 -11.05 -13.78
N ARG A 76 -9.29 -11.24 -15.07
CA ARG A 76 -10.26 -12.18 -15.67
C ARG A 76 -9.51 -13.25 -16.45
N ALA A 77 -10.17 -14.34 -16.76
CA ALA A 77 -9.62 -15.48 -17.51
C ALA A 77 -9.16 -15.17 -18.95
N SER A 78 -9.16 -13.91 -19.37
CA SER A 78 -8.63 -13.42 -20.65
C SER A 78 -7.14 -13.10 -20.53
N GLY A 79 -6.40 -13.32 -21.62
CA GLY A 79 -5.00 -12.90 -21.70
C GLY A 79 -4.84 -11.41 -21.45
N SER A 80 -3.80 -11.04 -20.73
CA SER A 80 -3.45 -9.65 -20.42
C SER A 80 -1.98 -9.40 -20.76
N CYS A 81 -1.63 -8.13 -20.92
CA CYS A 81 -0.28 -7.74 -21.28
C CYS A 81 0.26 -6.69 -20.29
N ALA A 82 1.48 -6.90 -19.80
CA ALA A 82 2.23 -5.88 -19.10
C ALA A 82 3.49 -5.51 -19.90
N VAL A 83 3.69 -4.22 -20.13
CA VAL A 83 4.79 -3.70 -20.94
C VAL A 83 5.63 -2.76 -20.10
N LEU A 84 6.90 -3.05 -19.92
CA LEU A 84 7.88 -2.13 -19.35
C LEU A 84 8.57 -1.37 -20.50
N VAL A 85 8.37 -0.06 -20.52
CA VAL A 85 9.05 0.85 -21.45
C VAL A 85 10.28 1.40 -20.74
N ALA A 86 11.45 0.85 -21.08
CA ALA A 86 12.71 1.25 -20.47
C ALA A 86 13.13 2.65 -20.97
N SER A 87 13.55 3.48 -20.03
CA SER A 87 14.20 4.76 -20.31
C SER A 87 15.71 4.57 -20.56
N SER A 88 16.45 5.67 -20.75
CA SER A 88 17.91 5.66 -20.81
C SER A 88 18.58 5.51 -19.43
N ALA A 89 17.81 5.45 -18.34
CA ALA A 89 18.36 5.27 -17.00
C ALA A 89 19.12 3.94 -16.88
N PRO A 90 20.29 3.93 -16.23
CA PRO A 90 21.15 2.75 -16.13
C PRO A 90 20.42 1.52 -15.59
N ILE A 91 19.54 1.70 -14.60
CA ILE A 91 18.79 0.60 -13.99
C ILE A 91 17.77 0.00 -14.97
N ASP A 92 17.08 0.83 -15.75
CA ASP A 92 16.14 0.36 -16.77
C ASP A 92 16.87 -0.49 -17.82
N GLN A 93 18.01 0.02 -18.29
CA GLN A 93 18.85 -0.68 -19.29
C GLN A 93 19.43 -1.97 -18.72
N PHE A 94 19.79 -1.99 -17.46
CA PHE A 94 20.25 -3.21 -16.78
C PHE A 94 19.15 -4.28 -16.74
N ILE A 95 17.95 -3.93 -16.26
CA ILE A 95 16.83 -4.87 -16.13
C ILE A 95 16.44 -5.48 -17.49
N VAL A 96 16.38 -4.68 -18.55
CA VAL A 96 16.03 -5.17 -19.88
C VAL A 96 17.09 -6.14 -20.43
N ARG A 97 18.37 -5.91 -20.15
CA ARG A 97 19.48 -6.77 -20.60
C ARG A 97 19.63 -8.03 -19.75
N HIS A 98 19.27 -7.97 -18.46
CA HIS A 98 19.45 -9.04 -17.48
C HIS A 98 18.11 -9.53 -16.96
N ARG A 99 17.29 -10.11 -17.88
CA ARG A 99 15.94 -10.59 -17.56
C ARG A 99 15.88 -11.57 -16.39
N ASP A 100 16.92 -12.38 -16.25
CA ASP A 100 17.04 -13.36 -15.15
C ASP A 100 17.09 -12.68 -13.77
N CYS A 101 17.63 -11.47 -13.70
CA CYS A 101 17.57 -10.67 -12.46
C CYS A 101 16.14 -10.27 -12.07
N PHE A 102 15.25 -10.16 -13.05
CA PHE A 102 13.84 -9.81 -12.81
C PHE A 102 12.96 -11.05 -12.63
N PHE A 103 13.05 -12.01 -13.56
CA PHE A 103 12.16 -13.17 -13.57
C PHE A 103 12.66 -14.34 -12.72
N GLY A 104 13.97 -14.45 -12.49
CA GLY A 104 14.59 -15.55 -11.75
C GLY A 104 14.81 -15.30 -10.27
N ARG A 105 14.54 -14.10 -9.78
CA ARG A 105 14.71 -13.75 -8.36
C ARG A 105 13.36 -13.58 -7.66
N SER A 106 13.37 -13.89 -6.36
CA SER A 106 12.27 -13.55 -5.48
C SER A 106 12.14 -12.02 -5.38
N PRO A 107 10.91 -11.46 -5.29
CA PRO A 107 10.73 -10.06 -4.92
C PRO A 107 11.45 -9.72 -3.62
N GLU A 108 11.76 -8.46 -3.44
CA GLU A 108 12.42 -7.93 -2.26
C GLU A 108 11.61 -8.27 -1.01
N HIS A 109 12.30 -8.75 0.02
CA HIS A 109 11.68 -9.03 1.32
C HIS A 109 11.50 -7.73 2.10
N ALA A 110 10.31 -7.51 2.62
CA ALA A 110 10.09 -6.47 3.60
C ALA A 110 10.75 -6.86 4.92
N TYR A 111 11.55 -5.98 5.48
CA TYR A 111 12.11 -6.17 6.81
C TYR A 111 11.17 -5.52 7.84
N VAL A 112 10.57 -6.35 8.68
CA VAL A 112 9.68 -5.90 9.74
C VAL A 112 10.39 -6.13 11.08
N GLN A 113 10.58 -5.06 11.84
CA GLN A 113 11.06 -5.11 13.24
C GLN A 113 9.91 -4.74 14.18
N PRO A 114 9.06 -5.69 14.57
CA PRO A 114 7.93 -5.40 15.45
C PRO A 114 8.36 -4.87 16.82
N ASP A 115 9.55 -5.28 17.29
CA ASP A 115 10.11 -4.93 18.59
C ASP A 115 10.92 -3.60 18.56
N ASN A 116 10.90 -2.87 17.44
CA ASN A 116 11.48 -1.54 17.39
C ASN A 116 10.75 -0.61 18.35
N LEU A 117 11.46 -0.09 19.35
CA LEU A 117 10.89 0.69 20.44
C LEU A 117 10.08 1.91 19.95
N GLU A 118 10.55 2.60 18.92
CA GLU A 118 9.86 3.77 18.36
C GLU A 118 8.52 3.39 17.72
N ILE A 119 8.50 2.27 16.98
CA ILE A 119 7.28 1.72 16.39
C ILE A 119 6.34 1.24 17.49
N LEU A 120 6.85 0.48 18.46
CA LEU A 120 6.09 -0.07 19.58
C LEU A 120 5.42 1.03 20.40
N VAL A 121 6.15 2.09 20.76
CA VAL A 121 5.62 3.26 21.51
C VAL A 121 4.45 3.91 20.78
N ASN A 122 4.58 4.11 19.46
CA ASN A 122 3.53 4.75 18.69
C ASN A 122 2.31 3.83 18.53
N HIS A 123 2.51 2.54 18.37
CA HIS A 123 1.42 1.56 18.33
C HIS A 123 0.70 1.47 19.68
N LEU A 124 1.44 1.48 20.80
CA LEU A 124 0.83 1.47 22.14
C LEU A 124 -0.04 2.71 22.37
N LYS A 125 0.41 3.90 21.99
CA LYS A 125 -0.41 5.12 22.07
C LYS A 125 -1.69 5.01 21.25
N CYS A 126 -1.61 4.47 20.02
CA CYS A 126 -2.80 4.25 19.19
C CYS A 126 -3.73 3.21 19.82
N ALA A 127 -3.21 2.08 20.26
CA ALA A 127 -3.99 1.02 20.89
C ALA A 127 -4.71 1.51 22.16
N ALA A 128 -3.99 2.24 23.04
CA ALA A 128 -4.56 2.81 24.24
C ALA A 128 -5.63 3.88 23.97
N PHE A 129 -5.52 4.58 22.83
CA PHE A 129 -6.54 5.54 22.41
C PHE A 129 -7.84 4.84 21.98
N GLU A 130 -7.73 3.67 21.33
CA GLU A 130 -8.88 2.89 20.90
C GLU A 130 -9.54 2.12 22.06
N LEU A 131 -8.73 1.42 22.84
CA LEU A 131 -9.19 0.57 23.95
C LEU A 131 -8.24 0.66 25.16
N PRO A 132 -8.76 0.59 26.40
CA PRO A 132 -7.92 0.55 27.58
C PRO A 132 -7.05 -0.72 27.60
N ILE A 133 -5.75 -0.55 27.84
CA ILE A 133 -4.78 -1.63 27.95
C ILE A 133 -4.78 -2.17 29.39
N ALA A 134 -4.82 -3.49 29.58
CA ALA A 134 -4.71 -4.13 30.89
C ALA A 134 -3.24 -4.11 31.38
N ALA A 135 -3.04 -4.07 32.70
CA ALA A 135 -1.70 -3.95 33.29
C ALA A 135 -0.80 -5.17 33.01
N ASP A 136 -1.39 -6.33 32.77
CA ASP A 136 -0.73 -7.61 32.48
C ASP A 136 -0.77 -7.97 30.98
N GLU A 137 -1.25 -7.05 30.15
CA GLU A 137 -1.35 -7.27 28.71
C GLU A 137 0.04 -7.26 28.06
N LYS A 138 0.21 -8.13 27.05
CA LYS A 138 1.40 -8.16 26.21
C LYS A 138 1.07 -7.61 24.84
N PHE A 139 1.98 -6.81 24.30
CA PHE A 139 1.86 -6.29 22.95
C PHE A 139 2.90 -6.99 22.06
N GLY A 140 2.42 -7.88 21.21
CA GLY A 140 3.32 -8.81 20.53
C GLY A 140 3.93 -9.82 21.50
N GLY A 141 5.26 -9.94 21.52
CA GLY A 141 6.01 -10.78 22.47
C GLY A 141 6.48 -10.06 23.72
N GLU A 142 6.32 -8.72 23.78
CA GLU A 142 6.93 -7.85 24.78
C GLU A 142 6.02 -7.55 25.97
N GLU A 143 6.63 -7.47 27.16
CA GLU A 143 5.97 -6.94 28.36
C GLU A 143 5.95 -5.42 28.29
N ILE A 144 4.76 -4.86 28.17
CA ILE A 144 4.58 -3.40 27.94
C ILE A 144 4.42 -2.59 29.22
N ALA A 145 4.25 -3.21 30.38
CA ALA A 145 4.02 -2.50 31.64
C ALA A 145 5.08 -1.43 31.96
N PRO A 146 6.40 -1.66 31.80
CA PRO A 146 7.42 -0.65 32.04
C PRO A 146 7.32 0.52 31.06
N LEU A 147 6.93 0.23 29.81
CA LEU A 147 6.78 1.23 28.77
C LEU A 147 5.54 2.10 29.00
N CYS A 148 4.42 1.48 29.39
CA CYS A 148 3.21 2.19 29.78
C CYS A 148 3.44 3.13 30.96
N ALA A 149 4.21 2.70 31.98
CA ALA A 149 4.56 3.54 33.11
C ALA A 149 5.34 4.79 32.67
N ARG A 150 6.31 4.65 31.79
CA ARG A 150 7.07 5.79 31.25
C ARG A 150 6.19 6.73 30.41
N LEU A 151 5.28 6.18 29.63
CA LEU A 151 4.34 6.97 28.83
C LEU A 151 3.32 7.71 29.72
N GLU A 152 2.96 7.13 30.86
CA GLU A 152 2.14 7.78 31.88
C GLU A 152 2.89 8.95 32.54
N GLU A 153 4.14 8.74 32.95
CA GLU A 153 5.01 9.79 33.50
C GLU A 153 5.21 10.95 32.49
N ALA A 154 5.31 10.62 31.23
CA ALA A 154 5.45 11.60 30.15
C ALA A 154 4.11 12.27 29.73
N GLY A 155 2.99 11.88 30.34
CA GLY A 155 1.66 12.46 30.08
C GLY A 155 1.00 12.01 28.78
N PHE A 156 1.49 10.94 28.14
CA PHE A 156 0.88 10.37 26.93
C PHE A 156 -0.20 9.35 27.22
N LEU A 157 -0.16 8.71 28.38
CA LEU A 157 -1.17 7.76 28.86
C LEU A 157 -1.71 8.19 30.21
N HIS A 158 -2.93 7.79 30.51
CA HIS A 158 -3.59 8.06 31.80
C HIS A 158 -4.23 6.78 32.34
N ARG A 159 -4.18 6.57 33.64
CA ARG A 159 -4.92 5.46 34.25
C ARG A 159 -6.41 5.69 34.12
N ALA A 160 -7.11 4.73 33.52
CA ALA A 160 -8.56 4.75 33.51
C ALA A 160 -9.08 4.49 34.94
N ALA A 161 -10.07 5.27 35.37
CA ALA A 161 -10.76 5.01 36.62
C ALA A 161 -11.40 3.61 36.56
N PRO A 162 -11.33 2.82 37.65
CA PRO A 162 -11.85 1.46 37.64
C PRO A 162 -13.39 1.47 37.60
N GLU A 163 -13.97 1.22 36.44
CA GLU A 163 -15.29 0.61 36.40
C GLU A 163 -15.06 -0.89 36.59
N GLY A 164 -15.08 -1.35 37.88
CA GLY A 164 -14.89 -2.74 38.27
C GLY A 164 -13.46 -3.26 38.04
N ALA A 165 -12.62 -3.01 39.05
CA ALA A 165 -11.40 -3.76 39.44
C ALA A 165 -10.56 -4.43 38.33
N THR A 166 -10.12 -3.70 37.33
CA THR A 166 -8.94 -4.04 36.53
C THR A 166 -8.18 -2.75 36.25
N ASN A 167 -6.89 -2.74 36.61
CA ASN A 167 -6.00 -1.59 36.39
C ASN A 167 -5.82 -1.42 34.87
N LYS A 168 -6.58 -0.54 34.22
CA LYS A 168 -6.51 -0.25 32.79
C LYS A 168 -5.87 1.10 32.56
N VAL A 169 -4.94 1.19 31.63
CA VAL A 169 -4.29 2.42 31.16
C VAL A 169 -4.96 2.85 29.86
N ARG A 170 -5.25 4.14 29.72
CA ARG A 170 -5.86 4.72 28.52
C ARG A 170 -5.02 5.91 28.06
#